data_de371ddfb55eab599bc58b34ff3f698b
#
_entry.id   de371ddfb55eab599bc58b34ff3f698b
#
_cell.length_a   1.000
_cell.length_b   1.000
_cell.length_c   1.000
_cell.angle_alpha   90.00
_cell.angle_beta   90.00
_cell.angle_gamma   90.00
#
_symmetry.space_group_name_H-M   'P 1'
#
loop_
_entity.id
_entity.type
_entity.pdbx_description
1 polymer ?
#
loop_
_entity_poly.entity_id
_entity_poly.type
_entity_poly.pdbx_seq_one_letter_code
_entity_poly.pdbx_strand_id
1 'polypeptide(L)'
;MMSETKQPTMSRRAREAQPFRAMVFGERADEMIARSISVIKLSLGEPDFGAPPAVRDAMREQYDGRALPYTAALGLPELRRAIADFYHERHHVDIDPRRIVITAGGSAALLLATALTVDPGDEVIVADPSYPCNRELIRSFEG
;
A
#
# COMPACT_ATOMS: atom_id res chain seq x y z
N MET A 1 31.39 34.62 -0.21
CA MET A 1 31.62 33.28 0.38
C MET A 1 30.28 32.56 0.26
N MET A 2 30.11 31.76 -0.82
CA MET A 2 28.86 31.01 -1.06
C MET A 2 28.86 29.82 -0.11
N SER A 3 27.89 29.73 0.77
CA SER A 3 27.68 28.58 1.65
C SER A 3 27.46 27.34 0.77
N GLU A 4 28.37 26.38 0.84
CA GLU A 4 28.14 25.04 0.29
C GLU A 4 26.87 24.49 0.94
N THR A 5 25.81 24.41 0.19
CA THR A 5 24.58 23.72 0.61
C THR A 5 24.90 22.23 0.72
N LYS A 6 25.18 21.79 1.94
CA LYS A 6 25.40 20.37 2.26
C LYS A 6 24.17 19.58 1.79
N GLN A 7 24.31 18.76 0.77
CA GLN A 7 23.23 17.92 0.30
C GLN A 7 22.77 17.00 1.45
N PRO A 8 21.45 16.82 1.62
CA PRO A 8 20.94 15.94 2.66
C PRO A 8 21.45 14.51 2.45
N THR A 9 22.06 13.94 3.47
CA THR A 9 22.51 12.54 3.43
C THR A 9 21.31 11.62 3.69
N MET A 10 21.19 10.55 2.90
CA MET A 10 20.17 9.52 3.12
C MET A 10 20.36 8.87 4.50
N SER A 11 19.26 8.53 5.15
CA SER A 11 19.29 7.74 6.39
C SER A 11 19.92 6.37 6.15
N ARG A 12 20.43 5.72 7.23
CA ARG A 12 20.95 4.34 7.16
C ARG A 12 19.89 3.40 6.57
N ARG A 13 18.67 3.46 7.05
CA ARG A 13 17.52 2.66 6.56
C ARG A 13 17.31 2.80 5.05
N ALA A 14 17.35 4.02 4.54
CA ALA A 14 17.17 4.27 3.10
C ALA A 14 18.34 3.72 2.25
N ARG A 15 19.56 3.70 2.79
CA ARG A 15 20.71 3.12 2.09
C ARG A 15 20.70 1.60 2.07
N GLU A 16 20.14 0.97 3.10
CA GLU A 16 20.09 -0.48 3.29
C GLU A 16 18.83 -1.12 2.68
N ALA A 17 17.80 -0.31 2.36
CA ALA A 17 16.56 -0.78 1.77
C ALA A 17 16.81 -1.51 0.45
N GLN A 18 16.22 -2.68 0.31
CA GLN A 18 16.29 -3.47 -0.91
C GLN A 18 15.16 -3.10 -1.87
N PRO A 19 15.44 -2.98 -3.17
CA PRO A 19 14.40 -2.70 -4.14
C PRO A 19 13.38 -3.84 -4.23
N PHE A 20 12.12 -3.51 -4.42
CA PHE A 20 11.10 -4.50 -4.73
C PHE A 20 11.35 -5.05 -6.15
N ARG A 21 11.96 -6.22 -6.23
CA ARG A 21 12.48 -6.80 -7.48
C ARG A 21 11.44 -6.98 -8.57
N ALA A 22 10.18 -7.28 -8.21
CA ALA A 22 9.10 -7.41 -9.19
C ALA A 22 8.85 -6.10 -9.95
N MET A 23 8.96 -4.94 -9.29
CA MET A 23 8.87 -3.62 -9.93
C MET A 23 10.07 -3.37 -10.86
N VAL A 24 11.28 -3.70 -10.39
CA VAL A 24 12.50 -3.57 -11.22
C VAL A 24 12.41 -4.40 -12.50
N PHE A 25 11.89 -5.63 -12.40
CA PHE A 25 11.64 -6.46 -13.60
C PHE A 25 10.54 -5.86 -14.49
N GLY A 26 9.50 -5.27 -13.90
CA GLY A 26 8.46 -4.55 -14.61
C GLY A 26 9.03 -3.41 -15.45
N GLU A 27 9.81 -2.52 -14.84
CA GLU A 27 10.50 -1.41 -15.52
C GLU A 27 11.41 -1.91 -16.66
N ARG A 28 12.17 -2.97 -16.40
CA ARG A 28 13.02 -3.56 -17.42
C ARG A 28 12.22 -4.13 -18.59
N ALA A 29 11.08 -4.76 -18.32
CA ALA A 29 10.17 -5.24 -19.37
C ALA A 29 9.61 -4.08 -20.20
N ASP A 30 9.25 -2.96 -19.55
CA ASP A 30 8.76 -1.76 -20.25
C ASP A 30 9.83 -1.13 -21.16
N GLU A 31 11.08 -1.05 -20.71
CA GLU A 31 12.20 -0.64 -21.55
C GLU A 31 12.39 -1.53 -22.80
N MET A 32 12.23 -2.84 -22.64
CA MET A 32 12.32 -3.78 -23.76
C MET A 32 11.16 -3.61 -24.74
N ILE A 33 9.94 -3.45 -24.25
CA ILE A 33 8.73 -3.20 -25.05
C ILE A 33 8.89 -1.88 -25.84
N ALA A 34 9.39 -0.82 -25.19
CA ALA A 34 9.65 0.46 -25.84
C ALA A 34 10.66 0.35 -27.01
N ARG A 35 11.52 -0.66 -26.98
CA ARG A 35 12.47 -1.01 -28.06
C ARG A 35 11.90 -2.03 -29.03
N SER A 36 10.59 -2.22 -29.06
CA SER A 36 9.86 -3.17 -29.93
C SER A 36 10.26 -4.64 -29.74
N ILE A 37 10.76 -5.00 -28.56
CA ILE A 37 11.01 -6.39 -28.18
C ILE A 37 9.72 -6.97 -27.60
N SER A 38 9.29 -8.12 -28.12
CA SER A 38 8.11 -8.82 -27.58
C SER A 38 8.41 -9.40 -26.20
N VAL A 39 7.65 -8.98 -25.19
CA VAL A 39 7.83 -9.42 -23.80
C VAL A 39 6.47 -9.80 -23.20
N ILE A 40 6.42 -10.97 -22.56
CA ILE A 40 5.29 -11.40 -21.73
C ILE A 40 5.65 -11.11 -20.28
N LYS A 41 4.93 -10.18 -19.63
CA LYS A 41 5.15 -9.82 -18.23
C LYS A 41 4.46 -10.83 -17.32
N LEU A 42 5.25 -11.52 -16.49
CA LEU A 42 4.77 -12.46 -15.46
C LEU A 42 5.28 -12.08 -14.05
N SER A 43 5.83 -10.87 -13.90
CA SER A 43 6.45 -10.42 -12.65
C SER A 43 5.45 -9.88 -11.63
N LEU A 44 4.29 -9.42 -12.07
CA LEU A 44 3.25 -8.86 -11.22
C LEU A 44 1.90 -9.44 -11.63
N GLY A 45 1.12 -9.89 -10.66
CA GLY A 45 -0.27 -10.31 -10.87
C GLY A 45 -1.22 -9.15 -10.62
N GLU A 46 -1.90 -8.68 -11.66
CA GLU A 46 -2.94 -7.67 -11.57
C GLU A 46 -4.12 -8.02 -12.47
N PRO A 47 -5.36 -7.61 -12.12
CA PRO A 47 -6.51 -7.82 -12.99
C PRO A 47 -6.36 -7.05 -14.31
N ASP A 48 -6.73 -7.67 -15.42
CA ASP A 48 -6.76 -7.05 -16.75
C ASP A 48 -8.11 -6.39 -17.09
N PHE A 49 -9.00 -6.29 -16.11
CA PHE A 49 -10.31 -5.67 -16.21
C PHE A 49 -10.45 -4.52 -15.21
N GLY A 50 -11.22 -3.50 -15.59
CA GLY A 50 -11.46 -2.32 -14.75
C GLY A 50 -12.53 -2.54 -13.68
N ALA A 51 -12.83 -1.47 -12.94
CA ALA A 51 -13.87 -1.49 -11.93
C ALA A 51 -15.25 -1.85 -12.50
N PRO A 52 -16.09 -2.59 -11.76
CA PRO A 52 -17.47 -2.88 -12.15
C PRO A 52 -18.27 -1.63 -12.52
N PRO A 53 -19.27 -1.72 -13.45
CA PRO A 53 -20.06 -0.56 -13.85
C PRO A 53 -20.64 0.22 -12.68
N ALA A 54 -21.24 -0.45 -11.69
CA ALA A 54 -21.83 0.18 -10.51
C ALA A 54 -20.81 1.04 -9.73
N VAL A 55 -19.57 0.58 -9.62
CA VAL A 55 -18.49 1.35 -8.95
C VAL A 55 -18.12 2.59 -9.77
N ARG A 56 -18.02 2.46 -11.10
CA ARG A 56 -17.71 3.59 -11.98
C ARG A 56 -18.83 4.64 -11.96
N ASP A 57 -20.07 4.21 -11.91
CA ASP A 57 -21.24 5.10 -11.88
C ASP A 57 -21.32 5.83 -10.53
N ALA A 58 -21.16 5.12 -9.41
CA ALA A 58 -21.08 5.73 -8.08
C ALA A 58 -19.91 6.75 -7.98
N MET A 59 -18.76 6.46 -8.58
CA MET A 59 -17.66 7.42 -8.63
C MET A 59 -18.01 8.68 -9.43
N ARG A 60 -18.68 8.55 -10.58
CA ARG A 60 -19.10 9.71 -11.39
C ARG A 60 -20.02 10.64 -10.61
N GLU A 61 -20.92 10.09 -9.81
CA GLU A 61 -21.81 10.88 -8.94
C GLU A 61 -21.07 11.70 -7.90
N GLN A 62 -19.85 11.31 -7.52
CA GLN A 62 -19.02 12.09 -6.58
C GLN A 62 -18.31 13.27 -7.25
N TYR A 63 -18.21 13.30 -8.58
CA TYR A 63 -17.58 14.39 -9.34
C TYR A 63 -18.58 15.44 -9.84
N ASP A 64 -19.61 15.73 -9.06
CA ASP A 64 -20.66 16.73 -9.39
C ASP A 64 -20.27 18.18 -9.05
N GLY A 65 -19.00 18.42 -8.69
CA GLY A 65 -18.47 19.74 -8.32
C GLY A 65 -18.63 20.09 -6.84
N ARG A 66 -19.18 19.19 -6.01
CA ARG A 66 -19.21 19.39 -4.56
C ARG A 66 -17.81 19.35 -3.94
N ALA A 67 -17.64 20.05 -2.82
CA ALA A 67 -16.41 19.97 -2.06
C ALA A 67 -16.16 18.56 -1.52
N LEU A 68 -14.91 18.10 -1.58
CA LEU A 68 -14.44 16.86 -0.96
C LEU A 68 -13.67 17.22 0.33
N PRO A 69 -14.34 17.30 1.48
CA PRO A 69 -13.70 17.66 2.74
C PRO A 69 -12.79 16.52 3.24
N TYR A 70 -11.94 16.83 4.21
CA TYR A 70 -11.19 15.79 4.94
C TYR A 70 -12.14 14.79 5.61
N THR A 71 -11.75 13.53 5.61
CA THR A 71 -12.45 12.49 6.37
C THR A 71 -11.99 12.45 7.82
N ALA A 72 -12.72 11.71 8.66
CA ALA A 72 -12.23 11.36 10.00
C ALA A 72 -10.93 10.55 9.90
N ALA A 73 -10.07 10.61 10.92
CA ALA A 73 -8.76 9.95 10.93
C ALA A 73 -8.81 8.43 10.66
N LEU A 74 -9.86 7.76 11.12
CA LEU A 74 -10.07 6.34 10.86
C LEU A 74 -10.81 6.05 9.54
N GLY A 75 -11.16 7.07 8.77
CA GLY A 75 -11.97 6.96 7.56
C GLY A 75 -13.46 7.22 7.79
N LEU A 76 -14.22 7.26 6.70
CA LEU A 76 -15.66 7.54 6.74
C LEU A 76 -16.40 6.51 7.58
N PRO A 77 -17.25 6.93 8.55
CA PRO A 77 -18.02 6.01 9.40
C PRO A 77 -18.92 5.07 8.59
N GLU A 78 -19.46 5.54 7.48
CA GLU A 78 -20.32 4.77 6.58
C GLU A 78 -19.53 3.61 5.94
N LEU A 79 -18.32 3.88 5.45
CA LEU A 79 -17.46 2.86 4.87
C LEU A 79 -17.04 1.81 5.90
N ARG A 80 -16.73 2.26 7.12
CA ARG A 80 -16.34 1.35 8.21
C ARG A 80 -17.51 0.44 8.62
N ARG A 81 -18.75 0.96 8.65
CA ARG A 81 -19.96 0.13 8.85
C ARG A 81 -20.14 -0.86 7.72
N ALA A 82 -20.09 -0.41 6.47
CA ALA A 82 -20.23 -1.30 5.32
C ALA A 82 -19.19 -2.43 5.29
N ILE A 83 -17.97 -2.16 5.74
CA ILE A 83 -16.95 -3.21 5.89
C ILE A 83 -17.32 -4.19 7.01
N ALA A 84 -17.80 -3.71 8.14
CA ALA A 84 -18.24 -4.58 9.24
C ALA A 84 -19.40 -5.49 8.81
N ASP A 85 -20.40 -4.92 8.11
CA ASP A 85 -21.54 -5.65 7.56
C ASP A 85 -21.09 -6.70 6.54
N PHE A 86 -20.15 -6.36 5.66
CA PHE A 86 -19.55 -7.30 4.71
C PHE A 86 -18.89 -8.49 5.41
N TYR A 87 -18.14 -8.24 6.49
CA TYR A 87 -17.49 -9.31 7.26
C TYR A 87 -18.53 -10.19 7.97
N HIS A 88 -19.59 -9.59 8.51
CA HIS A 88 -20.70 -10.34 9.10
C HIS A 88 -21.39 -11.24 8.06
N GLU A 89 -21.80 -10.68 6.93
CA GLU A 89 -22.56 -11.39 5.90
C GLU A 89 -21.72 -12.48 5.21
N ARG A 90 -20.47 -12.16 4.87
CA ARG A 90 -19.62 -13.02 4.05
C ARG A 90 -18.85 -14.05 4.85
N HIS A 91 -18.44 -13.70 6.06
CA HIS A 91 -17.52 -14.49 6.87
C HIS A 91 -18.08 -14.89 8.23
N HIS A 92 -19.28 -14.44 8.57
CA HIS A 92 -19.92 -14.66 9.88
C HIS A 92 -19.06 -14.18 11.04
N VAL A 93 -18.37 -13.04 10.85
CA VAL A 93 -17.49 -12.41 11.82
C VAL A 93 -18.03 -11.03 12.18
N ASP A 94 -18.32 -10.82 13.46
CA ASP A 94 -18.74 -9.53 13.98
C ASP A 94 -17.53 -8.65 14.33
N ILE A 95 -17.39 -7.53 13.63
CA ILE A 95 -16.32 -6.56 13.85
C ILE A 95 -16.95 -5.23 14.25
N ASP A 96 -16.55 -4.68 15.38
CA ASP A 96 -16.93 -3.31 15.75
C ASP A 96 -16.33 -2.32 14.73
N PRO A 97 -17.15 -1.49 14.05
CA PRO A 97 -16.67 -0.49 13.11
C PRO A 97 -15.58 0.44 13.68
N ARG A 98 -15.53 0.62 15.01
CA ARG A 98 -14.47 1.42 15.68
C ARG A 98 -13.09 0.79 15.59
N ARG A 99 -13.00 -0.50 15.30
CA ARG A 99 -11.75 -1.25 15.11
C ARG A 99 -11.29 -1.30 13.66
N ILE A 100 -12.00 -0.65 12.74
CA ILE A 100 -11.67 -0.60 11.33
C ILE A 100 -11.00 0.73 11.02
N VAL A 101 -9.83 0.68 10.40
CA VAL A 101 -9.05 1.84 9.96
C VAL A 101 -8.92 1.78 8.43
N ILE A 102 -9.30 2.85 7.76
CA ILE A 102 -9.19 2.97 6.30
C ILE A 102 -7.82 3.56 5.97
N THR A 103 -7.10 2.90 5.07
CA THR A 103 -5.77 3.32 4.63
C THR A 103 -5.67 3.39 3.11
N ALA A 104 -4.65 4.05 2.59
CA ALA A 104 -4.34 4.11 1.16
C ALA A 104 -3.71 2.77 0.70
N GLY A 105 -4.53 1.73 0.65
CA GLY A 105 -4.13 0.37 0.26
C GLY A 105 -3.50 -0.43 1.39
N GLY A 106 -3.26 -1.73 1.12
CA GLY A 106 -2.74 -2.69 2.10
C GLY A 106 -1.33 -2.37 2.60
N SER A 107 -0.47 -1.79 1.75
CA SER A 107 0.89 -1.41 2.16
C SER A 107 0.89 -0.33 3.25
N ALA A 108 -0.02 0.64 3.17
CA ALA A 108 -0.17 1.65 4.22
C ALA A 108 -0.73 1.05 5.52
N ALA A 109 -1.62 0.05 5.41
CA ALA A 109 -2.11 -0.70 6.58
C ALA A 109 -0.97 -1.48 7.26
N LEU A 110 -0.15 -2.18 6.48
CA LEU A 110 1.01 -2.91 7.00
C LEU A 110 2.04 -1.98 7.64
N LEU A 111 2.32 -0.84 7.02
CA LEU A 111 3.21 0.18 7.58
C LEU A 111 2.69 0.68 8.93
N LEU A 112 1.40 1.00 9.01
CA LEU A 112 0.76 1.45 10.26
C LEU A 112 0.79 0.35 11.33
N ALA A 113 0.48 -0.89 10.95
CA ALA A 113 0.53 -2.02 11.88
C ALA A 113 1.95 -2.23 12.44
N THR A 114 2.97 -2.21 11.57
CA THR A 114 4.37 -2.33 12.00
C THR A 114 4.76 -1.18 12.93
N ALA A 115 4.40 0.07 12.59
CA ALA A 115 4.67 1.24 13.42
C ALA A 115 4.03 1.18 14.82
N LEU A 116 2.92 0.44 14.95
CA LEU A 116 2.21 0.29 16.22
C LEU A 116 2.72 -0.87 17.09
N THR A 117 3.46 -1.81 16.51
CA THR A 117 3.78 -3.09 17.18
C THR A 117 5.26 -3.43 17.22
N VAL A 118 6.11 -2.70 16.52
CA VAL A 118 7.55 -3.01 16.40
C VAL A 118 8.37 -1.81 16.87
N ASP A 119 9.15 -2.02 17.91
CA ASP A 119 10.16 -1.09 18.40
C ASP A 119 11.56 -1.46 17.86
N PRO A 120 12.53 -0.54 17.85
CA PRO A 120 13.89 -0.83 17.45
C PRO A 120 14.52 -1.98 18.25
N GLY A 121 14.96 -3.03 17.52
CA GLY A 121 15.57 -4.22 18.11
C GLY A 121 14.59 -5.36 18.42
N ASP A 122 13.31 -5.19 18.12
CA ASP A 122 12.34 -6.29 18.24
C ASP A 122 12.57 -7.37 17.19
N GLU A 123 12.33 -8.62 17.57
CA GLU A 123 12.37 -9.76 16.66
C GLU A 123 10.99 -10.08 16.11
N VAL A 124 10.84 -10.08 14.78
CA VAL A 124 9.59 -10.38 14.08
C VAL A 124 9.76 -11.61 13.20
N ILE A 125 8.94 -12.63 13.42
CA ILE A 125 8.92 -13.86 12.63
C ILE A 125 8.11 -13.63 11.35
N VAL A 126 8.73 -13.85 10.20
CA VAL A 126 8.08 -13.79 8.88
C VAL A 126 8.32 -15.09 8.12
N ALA A 127 7.37 -15.48 7.27
CA ALA A 127 7.56 -16.63 6.39
C ALA A 127 8.65 -16.34 5.35
N ASP A 128 9.37 -17.40 4.92
CA ASP A 128 10.32 -17.35 3.80
C ASP A 128 10.12 -18.62 2.94
N PRO A 129 9.70 -18.50 1.68
CA PRO A 129 9.41 -17.24 0.95
C PRO A 129 8.11 -16.58 1.37
N SER A 130 8.06 -15.24 1.29
CA SER A 130 6.86 -14.43 1.50
C SER A 130 6.89 -13.14 0.69
N TYR A 131 5.86 -12.32 0.84
CA TYR A 131 5.81 -11.01 0.20
C TYR A 131 6.98 -10.12 0.68
N PRO A 132 7.88 -9.70 -0.21
CA PRO A 132 9.13 -9.05 0.19
C PRO A 132 8.95 -7.77 1.02
N CYS A 133 7.87 -7.01 0.78
CA CYS A 133 7.62 -5.77 1.49
C CYS A 133 7.45 -5.98 3.01
N ASN A 134 6.98 -7.14 3.47
CA ASN A 134 6.82 -7.41 4.90
C ASN A 134 8.15 -7.25 5.64
N ARG A 135 9.22 -7.84 5.10
CA ARG A 135 10.57 -7.75 5.67
C ARG A 135 11.11 -6.32 5.64
N GLU A 136 10.91 -5.61 4.53
CA GLU A 136 11.41 -4.24 4.39
C GLU A 136 10.64 -3.25 5.27
N LEU A 137 9.35 -3.47 5.51
CA LEU A 137 8.56 -2.69 6.45
C LEU A 137 9.07 -2.86 7.89
N ILE A 138 9.33 -4.09 8.33
CA ILE A 138 9.88 -4.38 9.65
C ILE A 138 11.26 -3.69 9.82
N ARG A 139 12.16 -3.89 8.86
CA ARG A 139 13.49 -3.23 8.86
C ARG A 139 13.40 -1.70 8.88
N SER A 140 12.34 -1.12 8.31
CA SER A 140 12.13 0.33 8.34
C SER A 140 11.89 0.88 9.75
N PHE A 141 11.48 0.01 10.68
CA PHE A 141 11.31 0.31 12.10
C PHE A 141 12.42 -0.29 12.97
N GLU A 142 13.50 -0.76 12.35
CA GLU A 142 14.69 -1.30 13.03
C GLU A 142 14.41 -2.58 13.87
N GLY A 143 13.36 -3.32 13.48
CA GLY A 143 13.08 -4.67 13.94
C GLY A 143 13.85 -5.75 13.16
#